data_72c43f65eed331cc07cd959d6456dbe8
#
_entry.id   72c43f65eed331cc07cd959d6456dbe8
#
_cell.length_a   1.000
_cell.length_b   1.000
_cell.length_c   1.000
_cell.angle_alpha   90.00
_cell.angle_beta   90.00
_cell.angle_gamma   90.00
#
_symmetry.space_group_name_H-M   'P 1'
#
loop_
_entity.id
_entity.type
_entity.pdbx_description
1 polymer ?
#
loop_
_entity_poly.entity_id
_entity_poly.type
_entity_poly.pdbx_seq_one_letter_code
_entity_poly.pdbx_strand_id
1 'polypeptide(L)'
;MIITVFGASGGIGSYVVAFAAQRGHDVRAVYRTAPRTSPPGQARILIAADIFDPAFAVQATRGADVVVAAAGPNFAVRHNPRTAMTSPPDLHEQLARALVTAMRDSAPRARLICVSTASMGPADDIMGTGPRLLFRFFRTVAVPNLGRVGKDLQAMEDELAASGLDWHALRPVKLTDGPLTGNVRAGSQFAMKSVSRADVAWHILTLAEDAEPGPLRAPVITAASRHPRSDGTGSIARPELSMDDPLLERSRDQAGGCG
;
A
#
# COMPACT_ATOMS: atom_id res chain seq x y z
N MET A 1 4.61 10.38 15.46
CA MET A 1 3.25 10.35 14.88
C MET A 1 2.56 9.05 15.26
N ILE A 2 1.24 9.04 15.29
CA ILE A 2 0.42 7.84 15.44
C ILE A 2 0.05 7.35 14.04
N ILE A 3 0.53 6.14 13.67
CA ILE A 3 0.30 5.54 12.35
C ILE A 3 -0.54 4.27 12.51
N THR A 4 -1.74 4.25 11.92
CA THR A 4 -2.59 3.06 11.90
C THR A 4 -2.45 2.34 10.56
N VAL A 5 -2.14 1.03 10.58
CA VAL A 5 -1.87 0.23 9.38
C VAL A 5 -2.89 -0.88 9.25
N PHE A 6 -3.81 -0.75 8.29
CA PHE A 6 -4.72 -1.82 7.86
C PHE A 6 -4.01 -2.73 6.86
N GLY A 7 -4.12 -4.03 7.03
CA GLY A 7 -3.37 -5.00 6.24
C GLY A 7 -1.92 -5.22 6.75
N ALA A 8 -1.69 -5.07 8.04
CA ALA A 8 -0.39 -5.22 8.70
C ALA A 8 0.29 -6.58 8.47
N SER A 9 -0.47 -7.65 8.19
CA SER A 9 0.06 -8.96 7.81
C SER A 9 0.41 -9.10 6.33
N GLY A 10 0.07 -8.10 5.51
CA GLY A 10 0.32 -8.11 4.07
C GLY A 10 1.79 -7.83 3.71
N GLY A 11 2.16 -8.13 2.46
CA GLY A 11 3.55 -7.98 2.01
C GLY A 11 4.08 -6.54 2.04
N ILE A 12 3.24 -5.50 1.91
CA ILE A 12 3.64 -4.10 2.06
C ILE A 12 3.40 -3.65 3.51
N GLY A 13 2.23 -3.97 4.08
CA GLY A 13 1.85 -3.51 5.41
C GLY A 13 2.81 -3.96 6.52
N SER A 14 3.37 -5.17 6.42
CA SER A 14 4.37 -5.66 7.37
C SER A 14 5.66 -4.83 7.37
N TYR A 15 6.13 -4.41 6.19
CA TYR A 15 7.27 -3.48 6.09
C TYR A 15 6.93 -2.08 6.61
N VAL A 16 5.70 -1.58 6.35
CA VAL A 16 5.26 -0.29 6.91
C VAL A 16 5.30 -0.32 8.42
N VAL A 17 4.76 -1.38 9.05
CA VAL A 17 4.81 -1.54 10.52
C VAL A 17 6.24 -1.57 11.02
N ALA A 18 7.11 -2.37 10.38
CA ALA A 18 8.50 -2.50 10.79
C ALA A 18 9.26 -1.17 10.70
N PHE A 19 9.19 -0.51 9.56
CA PHE A 19 9.92 0.75 9.33
C PHE A 19 9.36 1.91 10.16
N ALA A 20 8.04 1.98 10.36
CA ALA A 20 7.42 2.99 11.23
C ALA A 20 7.88 2.84 12.69
N ALA A 21 7.92 1.60 13.19
CA ALA A 21 8.42 1.31 14.53
C ALA A 21 9.91 1.65 14.68
N GLN A 22 10.74 1.32 13.68
CA GLN A 22 12.17 1.68 13.66
C GLN A 22 12.41 3.19 13.66
N ARG A 23 11.50 3.97 13.04
CA ARG A 23 11.55 5.43 13.04
C ARG A 23 10.96 6.07 14.32
N GLY A 24 10.55 5.27 15.30
CA GLY A 24 10.03 5.74 16.58
C GLY A 24 8.59 6.26 16.53
N HIS A 25 7.81 5.85 15.53
CA HIS A 25 6.37 6.17 15.49
C HIS A 25 5.56 5.26 16.41
N ASP A 26 4.45 5.77 16.93
CA ASP A 26 3.43 4.96 17.61
C ASP A 26 2.59 4.23 16.55
N VAL A 27 2.78 2.90 16.47
CA VAL A 27 2.17 2.09 15.40
C VAL A 27 1.01 1.28 15.93
N ARG A 28 -0.14 1.41 15.28
CA ARG A 28 -1.31 0.54 15.46
C ARG A 28 -1.43 -0.39 14.27
N ALA A 29 -1.10 -1.66 14.47
CA ALA A 29 -1.10 -2.68 13.44
C ALA A 29 -2.42 -3.47 13.47
N VAL A 30 -3.23 -3.35 12.42
CA VAL A 30 -4.55 -4.01 12.31
C VAL A 30 -4.40 -5.37 11.63
N TYR A 31 -4.83 -6.42 12.36
CA TYR A 31 -4.83 -7.81 11.90
C TYR A 31 -6.25 -8.39 11.94
N ARG A 32 -6.56 -9.36 11.07
CA ARG A 32 -7.80 -10.14 11.14
C ARG A 32 -7.76 -11.21 12.24
N THR A 33 -6.59 -11.76 12.45
CA THR A 33 -6.30 -12.78 13.49
C THR A 33 -5.00 -12.41 14.18
N ALA A 34 -4.86 -12.77 15.45
CA ALA A 34 -3.64 -12.51 16.20
C ALA A 34 -2.40 -13.05 15.44
N PRO A 35 -1.37 -12.22 15.24
CA PRO A 35 -0.15 -12.68 14.60
C PRO A 35 0.57 -13.70 15.48
N ARG A 36 1.21 -14.70 14.87
CA ARG A 36 1.96 -15.75 15.60
C ARG A 36 3.20 -15.21 16.30
N THR A 37 3.76 -14.14 15.80
CA THR A 37 4.92 -13.45 16.36
C THR A 37 4.58 -11.98 16.56
N SER A 38 5.08 -11.37 17.62
CA SER A 38 4.89 -9.94 17.86
C SER A 38 5.45 -9.12 16.70
N PRO A 39 4.75 -8.09 16.25
CA PRO A 39 5.28 -7.18 15.24
C PRO A 39 6.54 -6.50 15.77
N PRO A 40 7.41 -6.02 14.86
CA PRO A 40 8.61 -5.29 15.24
C PRO A 40 8.31 -4.05 16.09
N GLY A 41 9.21 -3.74 17.02
CA GLY A 41 9.05 -2.63 17.94
C GLY A 41 7.92 -2.89 18.96
N GLN A 42 7.35 -1.83 19.51
CA GLN A 42 6.21 -1.88 20.44
C GLN A 42 4.89 -1.55 19.73
N ALA A 43 4.71 -2.03 18.49
CA ALA A 43 3.48 -1.78 17.76
C ALA A 43 2.27 -2.35 18.49
N ARG A 44 1.24 -1.53 18.69
CA ARG A 44 -0.01 -1.96 19.28
C ARG A 44 -0.80 -2.82 18.30
N ILE A 45 -1.09 -4.05 18.68
CA ILE A 45 -1.90 -4.97 17.89
C ILE A 45 -3.38 -4.65 18.09
N LEU A 46 -4.10 -4.44 16.99
CA LEU A 46 -5.55 -4.34 16.94
C LEU A 46 -6.10 -5.51 16.13
N ILE A 47 -7.06 -6.23 16.69
CA ILE A 47 -7.70 -7.37 16.01
C ILE A 47 -9.08 -6.95 15.52
N ALA A 48 -9.27 -6.98 14.21
CA ALA A 48 -10.54 -6.74 13.55
C ALA A 48 -11.16 -8.07 13.12
N ALA A 49 -12.25 -8.46 13.74
CA ALA A 49 -13.05 -9.58 13.24
C ALA A 49 -13.59 -9.25 11.82
N ASP A 50 -14.00 -8.00 11.63
CA ASP A 50 -14.34 -7.41 10.34
C ASP A 50 -13.61 -6.08 10.17
N ILE A 51 -12.80 -5.95 9.12
CA ILE A 51 -12.06 -4.71 8.81
C ILE A 51 -12.95 -3.61 8.21
N PHE A 52 -14.18 -3.95 7.84
CA PHE A 52 -15.18 -3.04 7.28
C PHE A 52 -16.15 -2.51 8.35
N ASP A 53 -16.08 -3.03 9.58
CA ASP A 53 -16.92 -2.57 10.70
C ASP A 53 -16.66 -1.09 10.98
N PRO A 54 -17.67 -0.21 10.85
CA PRO A 54 -17.51 1.22 11.07
C PRO A 54 -17.09 1.57 12.51
N ALA A 55 -17.58 0.84 13.51
CA ALA A 55 -17.22 1.09 14.91
C ALA A 55 -15.75 0.75 15.17
N PHE A 56 -15.27 -0.36 14.62
CA PHE A 56 -13.86 -0.71 14.66
C PHE A 56 -13.00 0.31 13.92
N ALA A 57 -13.42 0.75 12.72
CA ALA A 57 -12.69 1.73 11.93
C ALA A 57 -12.53 3.06 12.72
N VAL A 58 -13.59 3.55 13.37
CA VAL A 58 -13.54 4.73 14.26
C VAL A 58 -12.55 4.52 15.41
N GLN A 59 -12.61 3.36 16.06
CA GLN A 59 -11.69 3.04 17.17
C GLN A 59 -10.22 3.01 16.70
N ALA A 60 -9.95 2.38 15.56
CA ALA A 60 -8.60 2.19 15.04
C ALA A 60 -7.99 3.51 14.54
N THR A 61 -8.79 4.41 13.95
CA THR A 61 -8.32 5.68 13.37
C THR A 61 -8.31 6.84 14.34
N ARG A 62 -8.96 6.71 15.51
CA ARG A 62 -9.08 7.81 16.48
C ARG A 62 -7.74 8.41 16.86
N GLY A 63 -7.58 9.72 16.56
CA GLY A 63 -6.37 10.49 16.87
C GLY A 63 -5.13 10.02 16.11
N ALA A 64 -5.29 9.25 15.03
CA ALA A 64 -4.17 8.94 14.14
C ALA A 64 -3.73 10.19 13.37
N ASP A 65 -2.43 10.31 13.12
CA ASP A 65 -1.86 11.31 12.20
C ASP A 65 -1.87 10.79 10.78
N VAL A 66 -1.68 9.47 10.61
CA VAL A 66 -1.68 8.80 9.32
C VAL A 66 -2.40 7.45 9.41
N VAL A 67 -3.23 7.17 8.41
CA VAL A 67 -3.87 5.86 8.22
C VAL A 67 -3.37 5.26 6.93
N VAL A 68 -2.82 4.04 6.99
CA VAL A 68 -2.33 3.30 5.83
C VAL A 68 -3.25 2.13 5.53
N ALA A 69 -3.84 2.08 4.33
CA ALA A 69 -4.64 0.96 3.84
C ALA A 69 -3.81 0.15 2.83
N ALA A 70 -3.13 -0.89 3.33
CA ALA A 70 -2.30 -1.80 2.56
C ALA A 70 -2.89 -3.23 2.48
N ALA A 71 -4.19 -3.37 2.75
CA ALA A 71 -4.89 -4.63 2.54
C ALA A 71 -4.99 -4.92 1.04
N GLY A 72 -4.72 -6.15 0.65
CA GLY A 72 -4.80 -6.60 -0.74
C GLY A 72 -5.63 -7.88 -0.86
N PRO A 73 -6.05 -8.24 -2.09
CA PRO A 73 -6.87 -9.42 -2.31
C PRO A 73 -6.10 -10.71 -1.96
N ASN A 74 -6.81 -11.65 -1.36
CA ASN A 74 -6.31 -12.98 -1.12
C ASN A 74 -6.77 -13.93 -2.24
N PHE A 75 -5.89 -14.85 -2.62
CA PHE A 75 -6.16 -15.89 -3.61
C PHE A 75 -5.92 -17.27 -2.99
N ALA A 76 -6.57 -18.32 -3.52
CA ALA A 76 -6.44 -19.69 -3.06
C ALA A 76 -4.97 -20.17 -3.08
N VAL A 77 -4.20 -19.72 -4.07
CA VAL A 77 -2.74 -19.81 -4.06
C VAL A 77 -2.19 -18.40 -3.90
N ARG A 78 -1.42 -18.19 -2.86
CA ARG A 78 -0.89 -16.87 -2.48
C ARG A 78 -0.20 -16.19 -3.66
N HIS A 79 -0.52 -14.92 -3.88
CA HIS A 79 -0.01 -14.08 -4.96
C HIS A 79 -0.27 -14.61 -6.39
N ASN A 80 -1.16 -15.60 -6.56
CA ASN A 80 -1.52 -16.10 -7.88
C ASN A 80 -2.95 -15.67 -8.27
N PRO A 81 -3.11 -14.59 -9.07
CA PRO A 81 -4.43 -14.06 -9.44
C PRO A 81 -5.20 -14.94 -10.43
N ARG A 82 -4.60 -16.04 -10.91
CA ARG A 82 -5.28 -17.04 -11.74
C ARG A 82 -6.08 -18.04 -10.91
N THR A 83 -5.85 -18.12 -9.60
CA THR A 83 -6.60 -18.97 -8.69
C THR A 83 -7.82 -18.24 -8.13
N ALA A 84 -8.74 -18.96 -7.48
CA ALA A 84 -9.94 -18.37 -6.92
C ALA A 84 -9.58 -17.27 -5.91
N MET A 85 -10.26 -16.13 -6.00
CA MET A 85 -10.15 -15.06 -5.01
C MET A 85 -10.94 -15.45 -3.76
N THR A 86 -10.32 -15.37 -2.59
CA THR A 86 -10.90 -15.74 -1.28
C THR A 86 -11.26 -14.52 -0.43
N SER A 87 -10.93 -13.31 -0.90
CA SER A 87 -11.38 -12.05 -0.32
C SER A 87 -12.63 -11.54 -1.04
N PRO A 88 -13.39 -10.60 -0.43
CA PRO A 88 -14.47 -9.89 -1.13
C PRO A 88 -13.97 -9.25 -2.42
N PRO A 89 -14.77 -9.22 -3.49
CA PRO A 89 -14.37 -8.67 -4.78
C PRO A 89 -14.25 -7.13 -4.79
N ASP A 90 -14.84 -6.48 -3.80
CA ASP A 90 -14.93 -5.04 -3.55
C ASP A 90 -14.21 -4.64 -2.24
N LEU A 91 -13.17 -5.38 -1.90
CA LEU A 91 -12.39 -5.21 -0.66
C LEU A 91 -11.83 -3.80 -0.49
N HIS A 92 -11.28 -3.22 -1.56
CA HIS A 92 -10.61 -1.92 -1.46
C HIS A 92 -11.64 -0.78 -1.37
N GLU A 93 -12.72 -0.86 -2.14
CA GLU A 93 -13.84 0.09 -2.08
C GLU A 93 -14.49 0.08 -0.70
N GLN A 94 -14.85 -1.09 -0.16
CA GLN A 94 -15.47 -1.19 1.16
C GLN A 94 -14.57 -0.66 2.26
N LEU A 95 -13.27 -1.00 2.22
CA LEU A 95 -12.30 -0.51 3.20
C LEU A 95 -12.13 1.01 3.11
N ALA A 96 -12.01 1.56 1.90
CA ALA A 96 -11.91 3.00 1.71
C ALA A 96 -13.13 3.73 2.26
N ARG A 97 -14.34 3.25 1.95
CA ARG A 97 -15.59 3.80 2.44
C ARG A 97 -15.69 3.77 3.97
N ALA A 98 -15.31 2.65 4.60
CA ALA A 98 -15.28 2.53 6.05
C ALA A 98 -14.29 3.51 6.68
N LEU A 99 -13.08 3.62 6.11
CA LEU A 99 -12.05 4.53 6.61
C LEU A 99 -12.42 6.00 6.40
N VAL A 100 -12.90 6.38 5.22
CA VAL A 100 -13.34 7.75 4.92
C VAL A 100 -14.44 8.17 5.89
N THR A 101 -15.44 7.31 6.10
CA THR A 101 -16.53 7.59 7.04
C THR A 101 -16.01 7.75 8.46
N ALA A 102 -15.17 6.84 8.93
CA ALA A 102 -14.61 6.88 10.27
C ALA A 102 -13.71 8.09 10.50
N MET A 103 -12.86 8.42 9.54
CA MET A 103 -11.84 9.47 9.68
C MET A 103 -12.45 10.88 9.68
N ARG A 104 -13.59 11.10 9.01
CA ARG A 104 -14.27 12.41 9.03
C ARG A 104 -14.53 12.92 10.44
N ASP A 105 -14.86 12.01 11.37
CA ASP A 105 -15.18 12.35 12.75
C ASP A 105 -14.03 12.09 13.71
N SER A 106 -13.29 10.97 13.51
CA SER A 106 -12.28 10.49 14.48
C SER A 106 -10.87 11.02 14.22
N ALA A 107 -10.56 11.39 12.97
CA ALA A 107 -9.23 11.86 12.56
C ALA A 107 -9.28 12.73 11.29
N PRO A 108 -10.02 13.87 11.28
CA PRO A 108 -10.28 14.64 10.05
C PRO A 108 -9.05 15.32 9.47
N ARG A 109 -7.97 15.42 10.22
CA ARG A 109 -6.68 15.98 9.77
C ARG A 109 -5.65 14.91 9.39
N ALA A 110 -5.98 13.64 9.61
CA ALA A 110 -5.08 12.54 9.30
C ALA A 110 -4.97 12.34 7.78
N ARG A 111 -3.77 11.97 7.34
CA ARG A 111 -3.54 11.55 5.96
C ARG A 111 -3.93 10.11 5.76
N LEU A 112 -4.70 9.84 4.71
CA LEU A 112 -5.06 8.49 4.28
C LEU A 112 -4.19 8.05 3.09
N ILE A 113 -3.37 7.02 3.28
CA ILE A 113 -2.51 6.48 2.22
C ILE A 113 -2.98 5.08 1.86
N CYS A 114 -3.49 4.91 0.64
CA CYS A 114 -3.96 3.63 0.12
C CYS A 114 -2.96 3.04 -0.89
N VAL A 115 -2.85 1.72 -0.92
CA VAL A 115 -2.09 1.01 -1.95
C VAL A 115 -3.05 0.59 -3.06
N SER A 116 -2.82 1.13 -4.24
CA SER A 116 -3.49 0.81 -5.50
C SER A 116 -2.55 0.03 -6.43
N THR A 117 -2.71 0.09 -7.73
CA THR A 117 -1.79 -0.51 -8.71
C THR A 117 -1.78 0.24 -10.04
N ALA A 118 -0.61 0.42 -10.62
CA ALA A 118 -0.46 1.05 -11.93
C ALA A 118 -1.00 0.19 -13.08
N SER A 119 -1.03 -1.14 -12.90
CA SER A 119 -1.43 -2.06 -13.98
C SER A 119 -2.94 -2.18 -14.18
N MET A 120 -3.76 -1.55 -13.33
CA MET A 120 -5.21 -1.77 -13.31
C MET A 120 -6.06 -0.52 -13.10
N GLY A 121 -5.46 0.62 -12.86
CA GLY A 121 -6.14 1.90 -12.68
C GLY A 121 -6.26 2.69 -13.99
N PRO A 122 -6.60 3.97 -13.93
CA PRO A 122 -6.66 4.88 -15.08
C PRO A 122 -5.30 5.06 -15.80
N ALA A 123 -4.30 4.26 -15.46
CA ALA A 123 -3.07 4.07 -16.24
C ALA A 123 -3.34 3.69 -17.71
N ASP A 124 -4.57 3.34 -18.05
CA ASP A 124 -5.04 3.21 -19.43
C ASP A 124 -4.72 4.47 -20.27
N ASP A 125 -4.62 5.65 -19.67
CA ASP A 125 -4.33 6.90 -20.37
C ASP A 125 -2.83 7.12 -20.69
N ILE A 126 -1.96 6.32 -20.09
CA ILE A 126 -0.50 6.44 -20.23
C ILE A 126 0.03 5.53 -21.35
N MET A 127 -0.74 4.57 -21.80
CA MET A 127 -0.40 3.66 -22.91
C MET A 127 -0.99 4.17 -24.22
N GLY A 128 -0.21 4.21 -25.29
CA GLY A 128 -0.73 4.47 -26.63
C GLY A 128 -1.82 3.47 -27.04
N THR A 129 -2.70 3.83 -28.00
CA THR A 129 -3.95 3.14 -28.31
C THR A 129 -3.81 1.64 -28.64
N GLY A 130 -2.76 1.24 -29.33
CA GLY A 130 -2.53 -0.15 -29.75
C GLY A 130 -2.12 -1.08 -28.58
N PRO A 131 -1.08 -0.75 -27.80
CA PRO A 131 -0.71 -1.51 -26.60
C PRO A 131 -1.82 -1.55 -25.54
N ARG A 132 -2.61 -0.48 -25.44
CA ARG A 132 -3.77 -0.37 -24.53
C ARG A 132 -4.84 -1.42 -24.84
N LEU A 133 -5.21 -1.60 -26.11
CA LEU A 133 -6.24 -2.55 -26.51
C LEU A 133 -5.79 -4.00 -26.24
N LEU A 134 -4.54 -4.30 -26.57
CA LEU A 134 -3.91 -5.62 -26.32
C LEU A 134 -3.82 -5.91 -24.82
N PHE A 135 -3.45 -4.93 -24.00
CA PHE A 135 -3.38 -5.06 -22.53
C PHE A 135 -4.76 -5.28 -21.91
N ARG A 136 -5.78 -4.54 -22.36
CA ARG A 136 -7.18 -4.73 -21.94
C ARG A 136 -7.69 -6.12 -22.29
N PHE A 137 -7.40 -6.62 -23.49
CA PHE A 137 -7.77 -7.97 -23.92
C PHE A 137 -7.09 -9.03 -23.05
N PHE A 138 -5.78 -8.94 -22.86
CA PHE A 138 -5.04 -9.86 -21.99
C PHE A 138 -5.57 -9.85 -20.55
N ARG A 139 -5.84 -8.69 -20.02
CA ARG A 139 -6.38 -8.53 -18.67
C ARG A 139 -7.73 -9.21 -18.49
N THR A 140 -8.63 -9.05 -19.46
CA THR A 140 -10.01 -9.56 -19.37
C THR A 140 -10.08 -11.08 -19.60
N VAL A 141 -9.26 -11.61 -20.50
CA VAL A 141 -9.35 -13.01 -20.94
C VAL A 141 -8.35 -13.90 -20.19
N ALA A 142 -7.10 -13.46 -20.04
CA ALA A 142 -6.05 -14.29 -19.47
C ALA A 142 -6.04 -14.36 -17.93
N VAL A 143 -6.56 -13.32 -17.24
CA VAL A 143 -6.59 -13.27 -15.76
C VAL A 143 -7.87 -12.54 -15.28
N PRO A 144 -9.02 -13.21 -15.24
CA PRO A 144 -10.32 -12.60 -14.94
C PRO A 144 -10.38 -11.83 -13.61
N ASN A 145 -9.66 -12.31 -12.59
CA ASN A 145 -9.61 -11.64 -11.29
C ASN A 145 -8.92 -10.27 -11.35
N LEU A 146 -7.99 -10.06 -12.25
CA LEU A 146 -7.32 -8.76 -12.42
C LEU A 146 -8.30 -7.67 -12.87
N GLY A 147 -9.26 -8.01 -13.72
CA GLY A 147 -10.31 -7.06 -14.13
C GLY A 147 -11.23 -6.64 -12.98
N ARG A 148 -11.55 -7.58 -12.08
CA ARG A 148 -12.35 -7.30 -10.87
C ARG A 148 -11.59 -6.42 -9.89
N VAL A 149 -10.35 -6.78 -9.58
CA VAL A 149 -9.47 -5.99 -8.71
C VAL A 149 -9.25 -4.58 -9.27
N GLY A 150 -9.14 -4.43 -10.60
CA GLY A 150 -9.00 -3.12 -11.22
C GLY A 150 -10.23 -2.23 -11.04
N LYS A 151 -11.44 -2.79 -11.14
CA LYS A 151 -12.69 -2.05 -10.89
C LYS A 151 -12.81 -1.65 -9.42
N ASP A 152 -12.49 -2.55 -8.51
CA ASP A 152 -12.50 -2.32 -7.07
C ASP A 152 -11.51 -1.20 -6.67
N LEU A 153 -10.30 -1.21 -7.22
CA LEU A 153 -9.33 -0.16 -7.00
C LEU A 153 -9.75 1.19 -7.60
N GLN A 154 -10.43 1.19 -8.74
CA GLN A 154 -10.98 2.42 -9.31
C GLN A 154 -12.07 2.99 -8.40
N ALA A 155 -13.00 2.16 -7.93
CA ALA A 155 -14.05 2.57 -6.99
C ALA A 155 -13.46 3.10 -5.67
N MET A 156 -12.38 2.47 -5.16
CA MET A 156 -11.62 2.99 -4.03
C MET A 156 -11.10 4.41 -4.29
N GLU A 157 -10.45 4.64 -5.44
CA GLU A 157 -9.88 5.96 -5.77
C GLU A 157 -10.97 7.02 -5.98
N ASP A 158 -12.11 6.65 -6.54
CA ASP A 158 -13.29 7.52 -6.68
C ASP A 158 -13.86 7.92 -5.30
N GLU A 159 -13.94 6.98 -4.35
CA GLU A 159 -14.33 7.25 -2.96
C GLU A 159 -13.35 8.20 -2.25
N LEU A 160 -12.04 7.99 -2.46
CA LEU A 160 -11.00 8.88 -1.92
C LEU A 160 -11.12 10.28 -2.50
N ALA A 161 -11.33 10.42 -3.80
CA ALA A 161 -11.48 11.71 -4.49
C ALA A 161 -12.69 12.50 -3.98
N ALA A 162 -13.78 11.81 -3.63
CA ALA A 162 -15.00 12.41 -3.07
C ALA A 162 -14.92 12.66 -1.56
N SER A 163 -13.86 12.20 -0.88
CA SER A 163 -13.78 12.17 0.59
C SER A 163 -13.62 13.53 1.26
N GLY A 164 -12.92 14.47 0.61
CA GLY A 164 -12.47 15.74 1.19
C GLY A 164 -11.30 15.61 2.19
N LEU A 165 -10.77 14.40 2.41
CA LEU A 165 -9.61 14.14 3.26
C LEU A 165 -8.29 14.46 2.54
N ASP A 166 -7.19 14.53 3.30
CA ASP A 166 -5.85 14.46 2.75
C ASP A 166 -5.53 13.00 2.42
N TRP A 167 -5.53 12.65 1.13
CA TRP A 167 -5.37 11.26 0.69
C TRP A 167 -4.35 11.09 -0.42
N HIS A 168 -3.73 9.91 -0.47
CA HIS A 168 -2.88 9.46 -1.57
C HIS A 168 -3.16 7.98 -1.90
N ALA A 169 -3.23 7.66 -3.19
CA ALA A 169 -3.34 6.29 -3.70
C ALA A 169 -2.06 5.92 -4.45
N LEU A 170 -1.16 5.18 -3.82
CA LEU A 170 0.10 4.78 -4.45
C LEU A 170 -0.14 3.65 -5.44
N ARG A 171 0.29 3.82 -6.68
CA ARG A 171 0.10 2.88 -7.78
C ARG A 171 1.42 2.18 -8.15
N PRO A 172 1.89 1.20 -7.36
CA PRO A 172 3.08 0.43 -7.73
C PRO A 172 2.85 -0.34 -9.02
N VAL A 173 3.91 -0.47 -9.83
CA VAL A 173 3.91 -1.28 -11.04
C VAL A 173 3.96 -2.77 -10.70
N LYS A 174 4.99 -3.50 -11.03
CA LYS A 174 5.17 -4.90 -10.69
C LYS A 174 5.89 -5.02 -9.34
N LEU A 175 5.20 -5.56 -8.32
CA LEU A 175 5.77 -5.80 -6.99
C LEU A 175 6.70 -7.01 -6.98
N THR A 176 7.82 -6.89 -6.26
CA THR A 176 8.77 -7.97 -5.97
C THR A 176 9.07 -8.05 -4.47
N ASP A 177 9.66 -9.17 -4.03
CA ASP A 177 10.14 -9.38 -2.66
C ASP A 177 11.64 -9.04 -2.50
N GLY A 178 12.15 -8.18 -3.37
CA GLY A 178 13.53 -7.68 -3.29
C GLY A 178 13.79 -6.83 -2.04
N PRO A 179 15.07 -6.58 -1.72
CA PRO A 179 15.46 -5.77 -0.57
C PRO A 179 15.03 -4.32 -0.73
N LEU A 180 15.11 -3.57 0.37
CA LEU A 180 15.01 -2.11 0.36
C LEU A 180 16.19 -1.53 -0.42
N THR A 181 15.91 -0.77 -1.47
CA THR A 181 16.94 -0.08 -2.26
C THR A 181 16.96 1.42 -2.03
N GLY A 182 15.85 1.99 -1.54
CA GLY A 182 15.65 3.43 -1.42
C GLY A 182 15.58 4.16 -2.77
N ASN A 183 15.57 3.41 -3.86
CA ASN A 183 15.65 3.97 -5.21
C ASN A 183 14.28 3.92 -5.91
N VAL A 184 13.35 4.76 -5.44
CA VAL A 184 11.97 4.84 -5.91
C VAL A 184 11.75 6.13 -6.69
N ARG A 185 10.95 6.05 -7.74
CA ARG A 185 10.35 7.19 -8.43
C ARG A 185 8.85 7.18 -8.25
N ALA A 186 8.30 8.34 -7.87
CA ALA A 186 6.87 8.61 -7.88
C ALA A 186 6.59 9.64 -8.98
N GLY A 187 5.56 9.44 -9.78
CA GLY A 187 5.23 10.36 -10.86
C GLY A 187 3.96 9.99 -11.60
N SER A 188 3.62 10.77 -12.63
CA SER A 188 2.46 10.52 -13.50
C SER A 188 2.77 9.54 -14.64
N GLN A 189 4.03 9.25 -14.91
CA GLN A 189 4.44 8.40 -16.03
C GLN A 189 4.72 6.96 -15.59
N PHE A 190 4.33 6.04 -16.44
CA PHE A 190 4.49 4.63 -16.24
C PHE A 190 5.83 4.14 -16.82
N ALA A 191 6.72 3.66 -15.95
CA ALA A 191 7.87 2.88 -16.36
C ALA A 191 7.65 1.42 -15.97
N MET A 192 7.75 0.49 -16.91
CA MET A 192 7.55 -0.95 -16.70
C MET A 192 8.67 -1.61 -15.86
N LYS A 193 9.13 -0.92 -14.82
CA LYS A 193 10.16 -1.41 -13.89
C LYS A 193 9.51 -1.91 -12.61
N SER A 194 9.88 -3.12 -12.21
CA SER A 194 9.45 -3.67 -10.92
C SER A 194 9.98 -2.83 -9.75
N VAL A 195 9.21 -2.80 -8.66
CA VAL A 195 9.57 -2.16 -7.40
C VAL A 195 9.40 -3.16 -6.25
N SER A 196 10.28 -3.13 -5.26
CA SER A 196 10.15 -4.02 -4.11
C SER A 196 9.04 -3.55 -3.17
N ARG A 197 8.42 -4.49 -2.45
CA ARG A 197 7.44 -4.16 -1.41
C ARG A 197 8.06 -3.33 -0.29
N ALA A 198 9.32 -3.57 0.02
CA ALA A 198 10.08 -2.79 0.97
C ALA A 198 10.26 -1.33 0.51
N ASP A 199 10.57 -1.11 -0.76
CA ASP A 199 10.69 0.24 -1.33
C ASP A 199 9.35 0.99 -1.34
N VAL A 200 8.24 0.30 -1.64
CA VAL A 200 6.90 0.91 -1.57
C VAL A 200 6.56 1.31 -0.13
N ALA A 201 6.82 0.43 0.84
CA ALA A 201 6.58 0.72 2.26
C ALA A 201 7.42 1.89 2.75
N TRP A 202 8.69 1.96 2.35
CA TRP A 202 9.57 3.08 2.65
C TRP A 202 9.01 4.40 2.09
N HIS A 203 8.54 4.37 0.85
CA HIS A 203 7.95 5.55 0.21
C HIS A 203 6.63 5.98 0.89
N ILE A 204 5.81 5.01 1.35
CA ILE A 204 4.61 5.30 2.17
C ILE A 204 5.00 6.12 3.40
N LEU A 205 6.04 5.72 4.12
CA LEU A 205 6.47 6.45 5.32
C LEU A 205 7.09 7.80 4.99
N THR A 206 7.87 7.91 3.93
CA THR A 206 8.38 9.21 3.47
C THR A 206 7.22 10.17 3.17
N LEU A 207 6.18 9.68 2.50
CA LEU A 207 4.98 10.47 2.22
C LEU A 207 4.19 10.79 3.51
N ALA A 208 4.17 9.88 4.47
CA ALA A 208 3.51 10.08 5.76
C ALA A 208 4.18 11.20 6.58
N GLU A 209 5.49 11.30 6.50
CA GLU A 209 6.33 12.28 7.22
C GLU A 209 6.44 13.64 6.49
N ASP A 210 6.07 13.70 5.22
CA ASP A 210 6.14 14.91 4.42
C ASP A 210 5.01 15.87 4.83
N ALA A 211 5.38 17.06 5.32
CA ALA A 211 4.42 18.07 5.73
C ALA A 211 3.65 18.68 4.54
N GLU A 212 4.30 18.75 3.38
CA GLU A 212 3.73 19.31 2.15
C GLU A 212 3.89 18.34 0.98
N PRO A 213 3.16 17.21 0.97
CA PRO A 213 3.24 16.27 -0.14
C PRO A 213 2.78 16.94 -1.42
N GLY A 214 3.50 16.66 -2.49
CA GLY A 214 3.20 17.23 -3.80
C GLY A 214 1.73 17.02 -4.24
N PRO A 215 1.24 17.74 -5.24
CA PRO A 215 -0.16 17.75 -5.65
C PRO A 215 -0.63 16.42 -6.28
N LEU A 216 0.29 15.51 -6.61
CA LEU A 216 -0.02 14.25 -7.27
C LEU A 216 -0.62 13.25 -6.29
N ARG A 217 -1.94 13.14 -6.27
CA ARG A 217 -2.69 12.29 -5.33
C ARG A 217 -2.57 10.78 -5.62
N ALA A 218 -2.36 10.39 -6.88
CA ALA A 218 -2.26 8.99 -7.28
C ALA A 218 -0.99 8.72 -8.11
N PRO A 219 0.22 8.83 -7.51
CA PRO A 219 1.47 8.61 -8.21
C PRO A 219 1.68 7.15 -8.59
N VAL A 220 2.24 6.94 -9.78
CA VAL A 220 2.81 5.66 -10.18
C VAL A 220 4.16 5.47 -9.48
N ILE A 221 4.34 4.34 -8.82
CA ILE A 221 5.54 4.00 -8.07
C ILE A 221 6.34 2.92 -8.80
N THR A 222 7.57 3.26 -9.15
CA THR A 222 8.49 2.38 -9.88
C THR A 222 9.93 2.52 -9.38
N ALA A 223 10.78 1.54 -9.65
CA ALA A 223 12.21 1.70 -9.38
C ALA A 223 12.81 2.79 -10.28
N ALA A 224 13.66 3.64 -9.73
CA ALA A 224 14.40 4.62 -10.49
C ALA A 224 15.46 3.96 -11.39
N SER A 225 15.81 4.62 -12.49
CA SER A 225 16.93 4.17 -13.34
C SER A 225 18.25 4.42 -12.61
N ARG A 226 19.21 3.50 -12.71
CA ARG A 226 20.54 3.63 -12.09
C ARG A 226 21.44 4.71 -12.74
N HIS A 227 20.91 5.67 -13.47
CA HIS A 227 21.70 6.78 -14.01
C HIS A 227 21.60 7.97 -13.06
N PRO A 228 22.72 8.48 -12.55
CA PRO A 228 22.75 9.75 -11.86
C PRO A 228 22.52 10.87 -12.90
N ARG A 229 21.30 11.32 -13.08
CA ARG A 229 21.05 12.64 -13.65
C ARG A 229 21.06 13.64 -12.52
N SER A 230 21.86 14.66 -12.67
CA SER A 230 22.00 15.83 -11.83
C SER A 230 20.79 16.78 -11.99
N ASP A 231 19.63 16.31 -11.64
CA ASP A 231 18.45 17.18 -11.63
C ASP A 231 18.00 17.27 -10.16
N GLY A 232 18.15 18.47 -9.59
CA GLY A 232 18.00 18.88 -8.19
C GLY A 232 16.69 18.54 -7.47
N THR A 233 16.22 17.32 -7.59
CA THR A 233 15.14 16.75 -6.76
C THR A 233 15.77 15.87 -5.70
N GLY A 234 15.57 16.24 -4.43
CA GLY A 234 16.23 15.72 -3.26
C GLY A 234 16.40 14.19 -3.25
N SER A 235 17.65 13.76 -3.26
CA SER A 235 18.05 12.40 -2.94
C SER A 235 17.68 12.14 -1.49
N ILE A 236 16.69 11.28 -1.26
CA ILE A 236 16.36 10.79 0.08
C ILE A 236 17.58 10.01 0.56
N ALA A 237 18.17 10.43 1.68
CA ALA A 237 19.32 9.80 2.28
C ALA A 237 19.09 8.29 2.44
N ARG A 238 20.06 7.48 2.02
CA ARG A 238 20.03 6.03 2.26
C ARG A 238 19.99 5.79 3.76
N PRO A 239 19.02 5.02 4.27
CA PRO A 239 19.11 4.56 5.64
C PRO A 239 20.32 3.63 5.77
N GLU A 240 21.13 3.82 6.79
CA GLU A 240 22.11 2.82 7.26
C GLU A 240 21.34 1.66 7.93
N LEU A 241 20.57 0.93 7.15
CA LEU A 241 19.95 -0.31 7.61
C LEU A 241 20.92 -1.43 7.29
N SER A 242 21.47 -2.05 8.32
CA SER A 242 22.23 -3.29 8.19
C SER A 242 21.33 -4.34 7.52
N MET A 243 21.82 -4.96 6.45
CA MET A 243 21.13 -6.05 5.75
C MET A 243 20.92 -7.28 6.64
N ASP A 244 21.60 -7.33 7.79
CA ASP A 244 21.55 -8.41 8.79
C ASP A 244 20.59 -8.09 9.95
N ASP A 245 19.70 -7.09 9.82
CA ASP A 245 18.72 -6.78 10.87
C ASP A 245 17.72 -7.95 10.99
N PRO A 246 17.69 -8.65 12.12
CA PRO A 246 16.83 -9.80 12.36
C PRO A 246 15.32 -9.46 12.24
N LEU A 247 14.96 -8.18 12.26
CA LEU A 247 13.59 -7.72 12.05
C LEU A 247 13.15 -7.82 10.57
N LEU A 248 14.11 -7.69 9.64
CA LEU A 248 13.84 -7.84 8.20
C LEU A 248 13.73 -9.31 7.79
N GLU A 249 14.49 -10.20 8.40
CA GLU A 249 14.34 -11.66 8.22
C GLU A 249 12.99 -12.15 8.74
N ARG A 250 12.57 -11.72 9.90
CA ARG A 250 11.27 -12.09 10.49
C ARG A 250 10.07 -11.64 9.66
N SER A 251 10.15 -10.50 8.97
CA SER A 251 9.08 -10.07 8.08
C SER A 251 9.03 -10.87 6.78
N ARG A 252 10.15 -11.46 6.34
CA ARG A 252 10.19 -12.43 5.21
C ARG A 252 9.55 -13.76 5.59
N ASP A 253 9.81 -14.28 6.79
CA ASP A 253 9.26 -15.55 7.27
C ASP A 253 7.75 -15.47 7.53
N GLN A 254 7.26 -14.35 8.03
CA GLN A 254 5.81 -14.10 8.13
C GLN A 254 5.15 -13.99 6.75
N ALA A 255 5.87 -13.52 5.76
CA ALA A 255 5.42 -13.51 4.38
C ALA A 255 5.50 -14.92 3.74
N GLY A 256 6.33 -15.84 4.22
CA GLY A 256 6.54 -17.20 3.70
C GLY A 256 5.75 -18.31 4.38
N GLY A 257 5.31 -18.15 5.61
CA GLY A 257 4.82 -19.21 6.47
C GLY A 257 3.29 -19.32 6.59
N CYS A 258 2.59 -19.64 5.52
CA CYS A 258 1.30 -20.32 5.54
C CYS A 258 1.28 -21.30 4.36
N GLY A 259 1.83 -22.48 4.57
CA GLY A 259 1.56 -23.67 3.79
C GLY A 259 0.22 -24.29 4.22
#